data_313a3593fb3c0cd88df42b251ea7c5d6
#
_entry.id   313a3593fb3c0cd88df42b251ea7c5d6
#
_cell.length_a   1.000
_cell.length_b   1.000
_cell.length_c   1.000
_cell.angle_alpha   90.00
_cell.angle_beta   90.00
_cell.angle_gamma   90.00
#
_symmetry.space_group_name_H-M   'P 1'
#
loop_
_entity.id
_entity.type
_entity.pdbx_description
1 polymer ?
#
loop_
_entity_poly.entity_id
_entity_poly.type
_entity_poly.pdbx_seq_one_letter_code
_entity_poly.pdbx_strand_id
1 'polypeptide(L)' 'MKLLRLACLLPLALPAPVGAVGLRQVISDCGADRKAYCEGVGYGAPMQACLARNKKRLVPACRAIIDRLEKGEEVEIFG' A
#
# COMPACT_ATOMS: atom_id res chain seq x y z
N MET A 1 20.65 21.79 30.46
CA MET A 1 20.70 21.71 29.98
C MET A 1 20.54 21.05 28.95
N LYS A 2 20.89 20.55 28.52
CA LYS A 2 20.87 19.81 27.61
C LYS A 2 19.72 19.05 27.53
N LEU A 3 19.34 18.72 28.08
CA LEU A 3 18.36 17.87 28.11
C LEU A 3 17.22 18.34 27.46
N LEU A 4 17.08 19.25 27.32
CA LEU A 4 16.04 19.72 26.78
C LEU A 4 15.95 19.37 25.50
N ARG A 5 16.88 19.37 24.95
CA ARG A 5 16.90 19.11 23.69
C ARG A 5 16.28 17.92 23.45
N LEU A 6 16.47 17.22 24.17
CA LEU A 6 16.01 16.01 23.95
C LEU A 6 14.62 16.02 23.78
N ALA A 7 14.14 16.67 24.37
CA ALA A 7 12.78 16.65 24.33
C ALA A 7 12.36 16.82 22.99
N CYS A 8 12.96 17.61 22.38
CA CYS A 8 12.51 17.85 21.11
C CYS A 8 12.32 16.68 20.38
N LEU A 9 12.98 15.87 20.63
CA LEU A 9 12.84 14.79 19.85
C LEU A 9 11.58 14.25 19.98
N LEU A 10 11.11 14.32 20.87
CA LEU A 10 9.97 13.70 21.04
C LEU A 10 9.01 13.96 20.12
N PRO A 11 8.92 14.88 19.81
CA PRO A 11 7.92 15.26 18.95
C PRO A 11 7.81 14.35 17.90
N LEU A 12 8.77 14.16 17.56
CA LEU A 12 8.79 13.33 16.58
C LEU A 12 8.15 12.22 16.99
N ALA A 13 7.85 12.19 18.04
CA ALA A 13 7.26 11.05 18.50
C ALA A 13 6.02 10.88 17.77
N LEU A 14 5.61 11.76 17.03
CA LEU A 14 4.48 11.60 16.37
C LEU A 14 4.63 10.59 15.39
N PRO A 15 4.01 9.51 15.49
CA PRO A 15 4.17 8.45 14.54
C PRO A 15 3.42 8.85 13.34
N ALA A 16 3.95 8.61 12.27
CA ALA A 16 3.27 8.86 11.06
C ALA A 16 2.08 7.94 11.05
N PRO A 17 0.99 8.38 10.58
CA PRO A 17 -0.17 7.53 10.50
C PRO A 17 0.11 6.41 9.53
N VAL A 18 -0.54 5.33 9.71
CA VAL A 18 -0.39 4.22 8.82
C VAL A 18 -0.84 4.73 7.48
N GLY A 19 -0.08 4.56 6.50
CA GLY A 19 -0.45 5.03 5.19
C GLY A 19 -1.62 4.26 4.62
N ALA A 20 -2.25 4.84 3.65
CA ALA A 20 -3.35 4.20 2.96
C ALA A 20 -3.14 4.40 1.47
N VAL A 21 -3.57 3.43 0.68
CA VAL A 21 -3.46 3.51 -0.76
C VAL A 21 -4.84 3.80 -1.29
N GLY A 22 -5.00 4.85 -2.08
CA GLY A 22 -6.31 5.16 -2.61
C GLY A 22 -6.80 4.08 -3.57
N LEU A 23 -8.06 3.76 -3.54
CA LEU A 23 -8.61 2.77 -4.43
C LEU A 23 -8.40 3.17 -5.89
N ARG A 24 -8.51 4.43 -6.21
CA ARG A 24 -8.28 4.87 -7.55
C ARG A 24 -6.87 4.57 -7.99
N GLN A 25 -5.91 4.70 -7.08
CA GLN A 25 -4.54 4.46 -7.40
C GLN A 25 -4.35 2.97 -7.68
N VAL A 26 -5.00 2.12 -6.89
CA VAL A 26 -4.92 0.69 -7.10
C VAL A 26 -5.49 0.33 -8.47
N ILE A 27 -6.64 0.88 -8.80
CA ILE A 27 -7.27 0.56 -10.06
C ILE A 27 -6.40 1.05 -11.22
N SER A 28 -5.83 2.23 -11.08
CA SER A 28 -5.01 2.79 -12.14
C SER A 28 -3.71 2.02 -12.32
N ASP A 29 -3.01 1.75 -11.23
CA ASP A 29 -1.69 1.14 -11.33
C ASP A 29 -1.70 -0.37 -11.46
N CYS A 30 -2.75 -1.01 -10.96
CA CYS A 30 -2.83 -2.46 -11.00
C CYS A 30 -3.85 -2.99 -12.01
N GLY A 31 -4.53 -2.10 -12.72
CA GLY A 31 -5.59 -2.54 -13.63
C GLY A 31 -5.12 -3.49 -14.71
N ALA A 32 -4.00 -3.20 -15.32
CA ALA A 32 -3.51 -4.04 -16.38
C ALA A 32 -3.07 -5.40 -15.84
N ASP A 33 -2.41 -5.40 -14.67
CA ASP A 33 -1.97 -6.65 -14.07
C ASP A 33 -3.15 -7.47 -13.59
N ARG A 34 -4.20 -6.79 -13.11
CA ARG A 34 -5.38 -7.50 -12.69
C ARG A 34 -5.98 -8.24 -13.87
N LYS A 35 -6.04 -7.60 -15.01
CA LYS A 35 -6.59 -8.26 -16.17
C LYS A 35 -5.70 -9.38 -16.65
N ALA A 36 -4.41 -9.20 -16.56
CA ALA A 36 -3.48 -10.20 -17.06
C ALA A 36 -3.40 -11.44 -16.18
N TYR A 37 -3.45 -11.26 -14.87
CA TYR A 37 -3.19 -12.37 -13.97
C TYR A 37 -4.32 -12.72 -13.03
N CYS A 38 -5.27 -11.84 -12.86
CA CYS A 38 -6.32 -12.03 -11.86
C CYS A 38 -7.71 -11.79 -12.42
N GLU A 39 -7.90 -12.11 -13.67
CA GLU A 39 -9.18 -11.89 -14.28
C GLU A 39 -10.26 -12.70 -13.56
N GLY A 40 -11.40 -12.08 -13.32
CA GLY A 40 -12.48 -12.79 -12.65
C GLY A 40 -12.38 -12.77 -11.15
N VAL A 41 -11.28 -12.25 -10.59
CA VAL A 41 -11.14 -12.20 -9.15
C VAL A 41 -11.75 -10.90 -8.65
N GLY A 42 -12.54 -10.99 -7.59
CA GLY A 42 -13.17 -9.80 -7.04
C GLY A 42 -12.19 -8.89 -6.35
N TYR A 43 -12.50 -7.60 -6.32
CA TYR A 43 -11.63 -6.65 -5.64
C TYR A 43 -11.65 -6.93 -4.13
N GLY A 44 -10.65 -6.43 -3.46
CA GLY A 44 -10.51 -6.63 -2.03
C GLY A 44 -9.47 -7.67 -1.73
N ALA A 45 -9.66 -8.43 -0.68
CA ALA A 45 -8.67 -9.41 -0.25
C ALA A 45 -8.34 -10.46 -1.31
N PRO A 46 -9.30 -10.98 -2.08
CA PRO A 46 -8.96 -11.94 -3.11
C PRO A 46 -8.04 -11.36 -4.17
N MET A 47 -8.27 -10.11 -4.57
CA MET A 47 -7.45 -9.46 -5.56
C MET A 47 -6.05 -9.23 -5.01
N GLN A 48 -5.95 -8.79 -3.75
CA GLN A 48 -4.67 -8.56 -3.13
C GLN A 48 -3.87 -9.86 -3.11
N ALA A 49 -4.50 -10.96 -2.74
CA ALA A 49 -3.82 -12.25 -2.69
C ALA A 49 -3.36 -12.69 -4.07
N CYS A 50 -4.20 -12.48 -5.06
CA CYS A 50 -3.86 -12.88 -6.41
C CYS A 50 -2.69 -12.07 -6.94
N LEU A 51 -2.72 -10.76 -6.76
CA LEU A 51 -1.62 -9.92 -7.23
C LEU A 51 -0.35 -10.22 -6.45
N ALA A 52 -0.46 -10.50 -5.17
CA ALA A 52 0.72 -10.83 -4.37
C ALA A 52 1.37 -12.12 -4.86
N ARG A 53 0.56 -13.10 -5.28
CA ARG A 53 1.12 -14.34 -5.80
C ARG A 53 1.86 -14.10 -7.11
N ASN A 54 1.51 -13.05 -7.83
CA ASN A 54 2.13 -12.73 -9.09
C ASN A 54 3.07 -11.53 -8.98
N LYS A 55 3.52 -11.22 -7.77
CA LYS A 55 4.27 -10.00 -7.52
C LYS A 55 5.42 -9.76 -8.46
N LYS A 56 6.16 -10.77 -8.79
CA LYS A 56 7.31 -10.59 -9.65
C LYS A 56 6.97 -10.22 -11.08
N ARG A 57 5.73 -10.43 -11.47
CA ARG A 57 5.31 -10.11 -12.82
C ARG A 57 4.64 -8.77 -12.93
N LEU A 58 4.35 -8.14 -11.79
CA LEU A 58 3.61 -6.90 -11.81
C LEU A 58 4.46 -5.74 -12.32
N VAL A 59 3.80 -4.76 -12.94
CA VAL A 59 4.51 -3.56 -13.33
C VAL A 59 4.98 -2.90 -12.03
N PRO A 60 6.05 -2.12 -12.08
CA PRO A 60 6.63 -1.56 -10.86
C PRO A 60 5.66 -0.76 -9.99
N ALA A 61 4.77 0.01 -10.61
CA ALA A 61 3.82 0.80 -9.84
C ALA A 61 2.87 -0.09 -9.07
N CYS A 62 2.40 -1.16 -9.69
CA CYS A 62 1.49 -2.07 -9.01
C CYS A 62 2.23 -2.86 -7.94
N ARG A 63 3.46 -3.26 -8.21
CA ARG A 63 4.23 -4.00 -7.24
C ARG A 63 4.47 -3.16 -5.99
N ALA A 64 4.72 -1.87 -6.16
CA ALA A 64 4.93 -1.00 -5.02
C ALA A 64 3.66 -0.92 -4.16
N ILE A 65 2.50 -0.92 -4.79
CA ILE A 65 1.25 -0.90 -4.06
C ILE A 65 1.09 -2.19 -3.26
N ILE A 66 1.37 -3.32 -3.87
CA ILE A 66 1.22 -4.59 -3.18
C ILE A 66 2.19 -4.66 -2.00
N ASP A 67 3.40 -4.15 -2.14
CA ASP A 67 4.34 -4.11 -1.05
C ASP A 67 3.79 -3.30 0.12
N ARG A 68 3.15 -2.17 -0.16
CA ARG A 68 2.59 -1.36 0.90
C ARG A 68 1.45 -2.08 1.62
N LEU A 69 0.60 -2.75 0.85
CA LEU A 69 -0.50 -3.48 1.47
C LEU A 69 0.00 -4.65 2.30
N GLU A 70 1.07 -5.30 1.87
CA GLU A 70 1.64 -6.37 2.64
C GLU A 70 2.28 -5.88 3.94
N LYS A 71 2.63 -4.61 3.98
CA LYS A 71 3.19 -4.04 5.19
C LYS A 71 2.11 -3.53 6.14
N GLY A 72 0.89 -3.70 5.79
CA GLY A 72 -0.20 -3.34 6.68
C GLY A 72 -1.01 -2.11 6.30
N GLU A 73 -0.63 -1.45 5.20
CA GLU A 73 -1.43 -0.31 4.77
C GLU A 73 -2.75 -0.81 4.21
N GLU A 74 -3.75 0.01 4.26
CA GLU A 74 -5.05 -0.39 3.79
C GLU A 74 -5.48 0.40 2.58
N VAL A 75 -6.44 -0.11 1.84
CA VAL A 75 -6.97 0.59 0.69
C VAL A 75 -8.03 1.55 1.16
N GLU A 76 -7.89 2.80 0.73
CA GLU A 76 -8.83 3.83 1.10
C GLU A 76 -9.83 3.95 -0.02
N ILE A 77 -11.07 3.60 0.27
CA ILE A 77 -12.10 3.61 -0.76
C ILE A 77 -12.41 4.99 -1.31
N PHE A 78 -12.35 5.98 -0.47
CA PHE A 78 -12.63 7.32 -0.92
C PHE A 78 -11.38 8.13 -1.22
N GLY A 79 -10.27 7.50 -1.28
CA GLY A 79 -9.00 8.18 -1.48
C GLY A 79 -8.64 8.47 -2.91
#